data_369c52e8107d5458a812be46464ac0d6
#
_entry.id   369c52e8107d5458a812be46464ac0d6
#
_cell.length_a   1.000
_cell.length_b   1.000
_cell.length_c   1.000
_cell.angle_alpha   90.00
_cell.angle_beta   90.00
_cell.angle_gamma   90.00
#
_symmetry.space_group_name_H-M   'P 1'
#
loop_
_entity.id
_entity.type
_entity.pdbx_description
1 polymer ?
#
loop_
_entity_poly.entity_id
_entity_poly.type
_entity_poly.pdbx_seq_one_letter_code
_entity_poly.pdbx_strand_id
1 'polypeptide(L)'
;TYHDSQLNADTGFNALASPYTINEEVTIYVRVEVEDGDPFVTACFISNINFTLTVAPRPVFIAPESIIVCDDDGTLDGLTTIDISIQTETIAAGVLENVVSYHISQEDADTGENPIDDIYTTVTPETQTIFARIEDDMTPITDCYSTTPMDLIVVGPPAATVPTNLEFCDADADGFGVFTLTDADAEITGTLSNLLISYHETFSDSENNLFPIIGDYNNIVAYEQTIYVRV
;
A
#
# COMPACT_ATOMS: atom_id res chain seq x y z
N THR A 1 22.31 41.12 -14.22
CA THR A 1 23.21 40.13 -13.60
C THR A 1 22.67 39.66 -12.25
N TYR A 2 23.10 38.47 -11.78
CA TYR A 2 22.71 37.88 -10.50
C TYR A 2 23.96 37.76 -9.62
N HIS A 3 23.83 37.94 -8.32
CA HIS A 3 24.93 37.97 -7.36
C HIS A 3 24.57 37.27 -6.06
N ASP A 4 25.59 36.80 -5.35
CA ASP A 4 25.48 36.12 -4.06
C ASP A 4 25.42 37.06 -2.84
N SER A 5 25.64 38.33 -3.07
CA SER A 5 25.60 39.36 -2.02
C SER A 5 25.15 40.70 -2.55
N GLN A 6 24.56 41.51 -1.66
CA GLN A 6 24.18 42.89 -1.97
C GLN A 6 25.40 43.74 -2.45
N LEU A 7 26.53 43.55 -1.81
CA LEU A 7 27.75 44.29 -2.19
C LEU A 7 28.18 43.98 -3.63
N ASN A 8 28.12 42.69 -4.04
CA ASN A 8 28.46 42.29 -5.40
C ASN A 8 27.45 42.84 -6.41
N ALA A 9 26.16 42.87 -6.06
CA ALA A 9 25.14 43.50 -6.89
C ALA A 9 25.33 45.02 -7.03
N ASP A 10 25.68 45.70 -5.93
CA ASP A 10 25.92 47.15 -5.94
C ASP A 10 27.13 47.52 -6.79
N THR A 11 28.19 46.71 -6.74
CA THR A 11 29.44 46.97 -7.46
C THR A 11 29.50 46.37 -8.86
N GLY A 12 28.60 45.42 -9.19
CA GLY A 12 28.60 44.70 -10.45
C GLY A 12 29.67 43.61 -10.56
N PHE A 13 30.40 43.30 -9.46
CA PHE A 13 31.43 42.28 -9.45
C PHE A 13 30.87 40.90 -9.14
N ASN A 14 31.65 39.87 -9.51
CA ASN A 14 31.36 38.48 -9.19
C ASN A 14 29.92 38.03 -9.57
N ALA A 15 29.49 38.34 -10.78
CA ALA A 15 28.23 37.85 -11.31
C ALA A 15 28.22 36.32 -11.33
N LEU A 16 27.13 35.74 -10.89
CA LEU A 16 26.93 34.29 -10.87
C LEU A 16 26.77 33.75 -12.29
N ALA A 17 27.36 32.60 -12.53
CA ALA A 17 27.21 31.88 -13.80
C ALA A 17 25.83 31.19 -13.87
N SER A 18 25.32 30.98 -15.09
CA SER A 18 24.14 30.21 -15.34
C SER A 18 24.50 28.92 -16.11
N PRO A 19 24.11 27.73 -15.65
CA PRO A 19 23.32 27.44 -14.46
C PRO A 19 24.10 27.64 -13.14
N TYR A 20 23.38 27.98 -12.05
CA TYR A 20 23.92 28.14 -10.70
C TYR A 20 23.40 27.03 -9.79
N THR A 21 24.30 26.33 -9.11
CA THR A 21 23.98 25.20 -8.25
C THR A 21 24.05 25.58 -6.79
N ILE A 22 23.03 25.21 -6.01
CA ILE A 22 22.99 25.42 -4.57
C ILE A 22 22.80 24.06 -3.85
N ASN A 23 23.26 24.00 -2.59
CA ASN A 23 23.07 22.85 -1.68
C ASN A 23 22.40 23.25 -0.36
N GLU A 24 22.12 24.52 -0.19
CA GLU A 24 21.41 25.13 0.94
C GLU A 24 20.62 26.34 0.45
N GLU A 25 19.77 26.90 1.31
CA GLU A 25 19.04 28.11 0.98
C GLU A 25 19.98 29.29 0.72
N VAL A 26 19.81 29.97 -0.40
CA VAL A 26 20.64 31.09 -0.82
C VAL A 26 19.78 32.26 -1.29
N THR A 27 20.08 33.47 -0.81
CA THR A 27 19.51 34.70 -1.33
C THR A 27 20.29 35.20 -2.54
N ILE A 28 19.63 35.41 -3.65
CA ILE A 28 20.17 35.94 -4.90
C ILE A 28 19.80 37.42 -5.02
N TYR A 29 20.78 38.25 -5.25
CA TYR A 29 20.63 39.70 -5.48
C TYR A 29 20.70 39.99 -6.96
N VAL A 30 19.81 40.84 -7.44
CA VAL A 30 19.67 41.16 -8.87
C VAL A 30 20.18 42.57 -9.12
N ARG A 31 21.05 42.70 -10.11
CA ARG A 31 21.45 43.97 -10.67
C ARG A 31 20.90 44.12 -12.07
N VAL A 32 20.15 45.17 -12.29
CA VAL A 32 19.63 45.58 -13.61
C VAL A 32 20.27 46.89 -14.00
N GLU A 33 20.94 46.92 -15.13
CA GLU A 33 21.62 48.09 -15.67
C GLU A 33 21.03 48.47 -17.01
N VAL A 34 21.07 49.75 -17.32
CA VAL A 34 20.75 50.23 -18.65
C VAL A 34 22.05 50.24 -19.46
N GLU A 35 22.07 49.47 -20.54
CA GLU A 35 23.17 49.42 -21.48
C GLU A 35 22.91 50.40 -22.63
N ASP A 36 23.41 51.64 -22.53
CA ASP A 36 23.16 52.67 -23.55
C ASP A 36 24.33 52.87 -24.53
N GLY A 37 25.47 52.17 -24.28
CA GLY A 37 26.63 52.19 -25.15
C GLY A 37 27.42 53.54 -25.17
N ASP A 38 27.04 54.54 -24.39
CA ASP A 38 27.74 55.79 -24.27
C ASP A 38 28.77 55.75 -23.10
N PRO A 39 30.06 55.86 -23.38
CA PRO A 39 31.13 55.74 -22.35
C PRO A 39 31.08 56.95 -21.38
N PHE A 40 30.30 57.99 -21.61
CA PHE A 40 30.20 59.16 -20.75
C PHE A 40 28.96 59.15 -19.87
N VAL A 41 28.06 58.21 -20.04
CA VAL A 41 26.88 58.03 -19.19
C VAL A 41 27.21 57.04 -18.08
N THR A 42 27.12 57.51 -16.83
CA THR A 42 27.21 56.61 -15.67
C THR A 42 26.02 55.69 -15.71
N ALA A 43 26.23 54.39 -15.91
CA ALA A 43 25.15 53.40 -15.98
C ALA A 43 24.23 53.52 -14.76
N CYS A 44 22.97 53.83 -15.01
CA CYS A 44 21.94 53.77 -13.97
C CYS A 44 21.61 52.31 -13.71
N PHE A 45 21.67 51.89 -12.46
CA PHE A 45 21.32 50.53 -12.08
C PHE A 45 20.37 50.46 -10.88
N ILE A 46 19.72 49.32 -10.74
CA ILE A 46 18.96 48.91 -9.55
C ILE A 46 19.57 47.62 -9.05
N SER A 47 19.85 47.55 -7.74
CA SER A 47 20.46 46.37 -7.09
C SER A 47 19.73 45.93 -5.82
N ASN A 48 18.60 46.57 -5.48
CA ASN A 48 17.83 46.30 -4.26
C ASN A 48 16.72 45.22 -4.43
N ILE A 49 16.78 44.47 -5.51
CA ILE A 49 15.88 43.35 -5.78
C ILE A 49 16.60 42.05 -5.40
N ASN A 50 15.94 41.21 -4.66
CA ASN A 50 16.44 39.88 -4.33
C ASN A 50 15.32 38.84 -4.31
N PHE A 51 15.70 37.58 -4.37
CA PHE A 51 14.85 36.42 -4.19
C PHE A 51 15.66 35.28 -3.58
N THR A 52 14.96 34.34 -2.94
CA THR A 52 15.58 33.19 -2.29
C THR A 52 15.44 31.97 -3.19
N LEU A 53 16.53 31.22 -3.34
CA LEU A 53 16.50 29.87 -3.88
C LEU A 53 16.47 28.88 -2.72
N THR A 54 15.50 27.98 -2.75
CA THR A 54 15.32 26.94 -1.72
C THR A 54 15.30 25.58 -2.40
N VAL A 55 15.98 24.61 -1.81
CA VAL A 55 15.92 23.20 -2.22
C VAL A 55 15.13 22.45 -1.16
N ALA A 56 13.99 21.92 -1.55
CA ALA A 56 13.18 21.06 -0.69
C ALA A 56 13.60 19.59 -0.88
N PRO A 57 13.78 18.82 0.20
CA PRO A 57 14.00 17.40 0.11
C PRO A 57 12.73 16.68 -0.39
N ARG A 58 12.88 15.49 -0.95
CA ARG A 58 11.74 14.62 -1.24
C ARG A 58 11.13 14.12 0.07
N PRO A 59 9.81 13.87 0.10
CA PRO A 59 9.15 13.25 1.24
C PRO A 59 9.80 11.91 1.60
N VAL A 60 10.03 11.70 2.90
CA VAL A 60 10.52 10.42 3.44
C VAL A 60 9.34 9.48 3.61
N PHE A 61 9.51 8.23 3.21
CA PHE A 61 8.46 7.21 3.33
C PHE A 61 9.05 5.89 3.81
N ILE A 62 8.17 4.98 4.26
CA ILE A 62 8.51 3.58 4.52
C ILE A 62 7.90 2.75 3.39
N ALA A 63 8.71 1.88 2.78
CA ALA A 63 8.22 0.99 1.74
C ALA A 63 7.13 0.06 2.32
N PRO A 64 5.95 -0.04 1.66
CA PRO A 64 4.87 -0.89 2.13
C PRO A 64 5.21 -2.37 1.97
N GLU A 65 4.60 -3.20 2.79
CA GLU A 65 4.54 -4.64 2.55
C GLU A 65 3.41 -4.94 1.55
N SER A 66 3.50 -6.12 0.90
CA SER A 66 2.41 -6.61 0.04
C SER A 66 1.14 -6.84 0.85
N ILE A 67 -0.02 -6.51 0.28
CA ILE A 67 -1.32 -6.85 0.85
C ILE A 67 -1.74 -8.21 0.27
N ILE A 68 -1.95 -9.20 1.13
CA ILE A 68 -2.38 -10.55 0.75
C ILE A 68 -3.80 -10.77 1.25
N VAL A 69 -4.71 -11.11 0.35
CA VAL A 69 -6.13 -11.36 0.65
C VAL A 69 -6.60 -12.66 0.02
N CYS A 70 -7.65 -13.25 0.58
CA CYS A 70 -8.31 -14.40 -0.04
C CYS A 70 -9.24 -13.94 -1.17
N ASP A 71 -9.35 -14.79 -2.19
CA ASP A 71 -10.36 -14.71 -3.23
C ASP A 71 -11.66 -15.34 -2.68
N ASP A 72 -12.49 -14.52 -2.05
CA ASP A 72 -13.69 -14.95 -1.31
C ASP A 72 -14.97 -14.21 -1.74
N ASP A 73 -14.95 -13.52 -2.87
CA ASP A 73 -16.09 -12.78 -3.40
C ASP A 73 -17.17 -13.66 -4.08
N GLY A 74 -16.90 -14.96 -4.18
CA GLY A 74 -17.79 -15.97 -4.77
C GLY A 74 -17.43 -16.37 -6.19
N THR A 75 -16.41 -15.76 -6.80
CA THR A 75 -15.84 -16.15 -8.09
C THR A 75 -14.35 -16.40 -7.91
N LEU A 76 -13.87 -17.60 -8.24
CA LEU A 76 -12.45 -17.92 -8.11
C LEU A 76 -11.71 -17.47 -9.38
N ASP A 77 -11.63 -16.18 -9.60
CA ASP A 77 -11.03 -15.59 -10.80
C ASP A 77 -9.71 -14.85 -10.53
N GLY A 78 -9.24 -14.86 -9.27
CA GLY A 78 -8.01 -14.21 -8.83
C GLY A 78 -8.16 -12.70 -8.66
N LEU A 79 -9.39 -12.18 -8.65
CA LEU A 79 -9.71 -10.77 -8.46
C LEU A 79 -10.51 -10.59 -7.18
N THR A 80 -10.30 -9.50 -6.46
CA THR A 80 -11.12 -9.15 -5.29
C THR A 80 -11.01 -7.68 -4.96
N THR A 81 -11.86 -7.21 -4.05
CA THR A 81 -11.84 -5.83 -3.57
C THR A 81 -11.01 -5.73 -2.29
N ILE A 82 -10.05 -4.82 -2.28
CA ILE A 82 -9.03 -4.67 -1.23
C ILE A 82 -9.10 -3.25 -0.65
N ASP A 83 -9.05 -3.12 0.66
CA ASP A 83 -8.78 -1.86 1.34
C ASP A 83 -7.26 -1.61 1.35
N ILE A 84 -6.79 -0.77 0.44
CA ILE A 84 -5.36 -0.43 0.31
C ILE A 84 -4.92 0.64 1.31
N SER A 85 -5.87 1.33 1.95
CA SER A 85 -5.58 2.39 2.93
C SER A 85 -4.88 1.87 4.20
N ILE A 86 -4.94 0.56 4.46
CA ILE A 86 -4.26 -0.08 5.59
C ILE A 86 -2.74 0.15 5.59
N GLN A 87 -2.14 0.46 4.44
CA GLN A 87 -0.72 0.77 4.31
C GLN A 87 -0.41 2.27 4.37
N THR A 88 -1.42 3.15 4.28
CA THR A 88 -1.25 4.61 4.18
C THR A 88 -0.43 5.19 5.33
N GLU A 89 -0.74 4.82 6.57
CA GLU A 89 -0.03 5.32 7.76
C GLU A 89 1.43 4.83 7.78
N THR A 90 1.67 3.59 7.37
CA THR A 90 3.02 3.01 7.26
C THR A 90 3.83 3.75 6.21
N ILE A 91 3.26 3.94 5.02
CA ILE A 91 3.89 4.64 3.90
C ILE A 91 4.23 6.08 4.29
N ALA A 92 3.30 6.79 4.94
CA ALA A 92 3.50 8.15 5.42
C ALA A 92 4.63 8.30 6.45
N ALA A 93 5.18 7.18 6.95
CA ALA A 93 6.30 7.15 7.92
C ALA A 93 6.05 7.94 9.21
N GLY A 94 4.78 8.12 9.60
CA GLY A 94 4.37 8.92 10.76
C GLY A 94 4.55 10.43 10.58
N VAL A 95 4.79 10.89 9.36
CA VAL A 95 4.88 12.33 9.02
C VAL A 95 3.46 12.81 8.70
N LEU A 96 2.92 13.70 9.52
CA LEU A 96 1.52 14.17 9.40
C LEU A 96 1.26 14.98 8.13
N GLU A 97 2.30 15.59 7.59
CA GLU A 97 2.26 16.41 6.38
C GLU A 97 2.34 15.57 5.10
N ASN A 98 2.67 14.27 5.20
CA ASN A 98 2.70 13.38 4.05
C ASN A 98 1.30 12.98 3.62
N VAL A 99 0.95 13.31 2.39
CA VAL A 99 -0.27 12.85 1.71
C VAL A 99 0.09 11.69 0.80
N VAL A 100 -0.63 10.58 0.92
CA VAL A 100 -0.42 9.38 0.11
C VAL A 100 -1.59 9.22 -0.86
N SER A 101 -1.28 9.01 -2.14
CA SER A 101 -2.24 8.58 -3.16
C SER A 101 -1.75 7.31 -3.85
N TYR A 102 -2.68 6.54 -4.41
CA TYR A 102 -2.38 5.27 -5.06
C TYR A 102 -2.71 5.34 -6.56
N HIS A 103 -1.93 4.65 -7.38
CA HIS A 103 -2.03 4.69 -8.83
C HIS A 103 -1.77 3.31 -9.43
N ILE A 104 -2.38 3.01 -10.59
CA ILE A 104 -2.20 1.73 -11.27
C ILE A 104 -0.84 1.66 -12.01
N SER A 105 -0.31 2.81 -12.45
CA SER A 105 0.95 2.87 -13.18
C SER A 105 1.98 3.79 -12.52
N GLN A 106 3.26 3.51 -12.77
CA GLN A 106 4.35 4.40 -12.34
C GLN A 106 4.21 5.80 -12.96
N GLU A 107 3.74 5.88 -14.22
CA GLU A 107 3.56 7.16 -14.92
C GLU A 107 2.48 8.02 -14.24
N ASP A 108 1.35 7.43 -13.86
CA ASP A 108 0.30 8.14 -13.11
C ASP A 108 0.80 8.57 -11.73
N ALA A 109 1.56 7.71 -11.04
CA ALA A 109 2.16 8.07 -9.76
C ALA A 109 3.18 9.20 -9.90
N ASP A 110 3.98 9.24 -10.96
CA ASP A 110 4.97 10.30 -11.21
C ASP A 110 4.30 11.63 -11.56
N THR A 111 3.15 11.60 -12.23
CA THR A 111 2.40 12.81 -12.59
C THR A 111 1.36 13.22 -11.55
N GLY A 112 0.98 12.31 -10.63
CA GLY A 112 -0.13 12.51 -9.69
C GLY A 112 -1.51 12.46 -10.36
N GLU A 113 -1.60 11.93 -11.58
CA GLU A 113 -2.86 11.78 -12.31
C GLU A 113 -3.53 10.43 -12.03
N ASN A 114 -4.83 10.34 -12.28
CA ASN A 114 -5.62 9.10 -12.20
C ASN A 114 -5.44 8.32 -10.86
N PRO A 115 -5.56 8.96 -9.69
CA PRO A 115 -5.51 8.22 -8.43
C PRO A 115 -6.66 7.22 -8.34
N ILE A 116 -6.40 6.08 -7.70
CA ILE A 116 -7.42 5.07 -7.38
C ILE A 116 -7.95 5.27 -5.97
N ASP A 117 -9.18 4.81 -5.73
CA ASP A 117 -9.81 4.88 -4.41
C ASP A 117 -9.16 3.89 -3.42
N ASP A 118 -9.27 4.19 -2.13
CA ASP A 118 -8.76 3.36 -1.03
C ASP A 118 -9.37 1.95 -1.02
N ILE A 119 -10.62 1.82 -1.45
CA ILE A 119 -11.29 0.54 -1.67
C ILE A 119 -11.19 0.21 -3.15
N TYR A 120 -10.26 -0.66 -3.48
CA TYR A 120 -9.87 -0.94 -4.86
C TYR A 120 -10.16 -2.39 -5.25
N THR A 121 -10.81 -2.60 -6.40
CA THR A 121 -10.99 -3.93 -6.99
C THR A 121 -9.86 -4.19 -7.98
N THR A 122 -9.11 -5.28 -7.77
CA THR A 122 -8.00 -5.66 -8.65
C THR A 122 -8.49 -5.92 -10.07
N VAL A 123 -7.66 -5.61 -11.07
CA VAL A 123 -7.96 -5.80 -12.49
C VAL A 123 -7.02 -6.79 -13.17
N THR A 124 -5.99 -7.22 -12.43
CA THR A 124 -5.03 -8.25 -12.85
C THR A 124 -5.13 -9.41 -11.87
N PRO A 125 -5.41 -10.64 -12.35
CA PRO A 125 -5.55 -11.80 -11.48
C PRO A 125 -4.30 -12.14 -10.68
N GLU A 126 -4.49 -12.70 -9.51
CA GLU A 126 -3.47 -13.25 -8.58
C GLU A 126 -2.53 -12.19 -8.02
N THR A 127 -1.83 -11.43 -8.84
CA THR A 127 -0.88 -10.41 -8.37
C THR A 127 -0.96 -9.17 -9.24
N GLN A 128 -1.19 -8.04 -8.60
CA GLN A 128 -1.19 -6.73 -9.25
C GLN A 128 -0.28 -5.77 -8.47
N THR A 129 0.67 -5.15 -9.18
CA THR A 129 1.48 -4.06 -8.61
C THR A 129 0.75 -2.74 -8.81
N ILE A 130 0.61 -1.97 -7.74
CA ILE A 130 0.18 -0.57 -7.75
C ILE A 130 1.32 0.31 -7.21
N PHE A 131 1.19 1.63 -7.35
CA PHE A 131 2.23 2.58 -6.95
C PHE A 131 1.64 3.60 -5.99
N ALA A 132 2.28 3.76 -4.84
CA ALA A 132 1.97 4.84 -3.92
C ALA A 132 2.83 6.07 -4.27
N ARG A 133 2.18 7.25 -4.29
CA ARG A 133 2.82 8.56 -4.40
C ARG A 133 2.69 9.26 -3.05
N ILE A 134 3.78 9.83 -2.59
CA ILE A 134 3.87 10.56 -1.32
C ILE A 134 4.23 12.01 -1.64
N GLU A 135 3.43 12.94 -1.18
CA GLU A 135 3.63 14.38 -1.30
C GLU A 135 3.65 15.02 0.08
N ASP A 136 4.33 16.17 0.19
CA ASP A 136 4.33 17.01 1.39
C ASP A 136 3.31 18.15 1.19
N ASP A 137 2.23 18.13 1.98
CA ASP A 137 1.14 19.13 1.91
C ASP A 137 1.58 20.54 2.40
N MET A 138 2.68 20.63 3.16
CA MET A 138 3.15 21.89 3.74
C MET A 138 3.97 22.75 2.79
N THR A 139 4.44 22.20 1.68
CA THR A 139 5.28 22.91 0.71
C THR A 139 4.56 23.10 -0.63
N PRO A 140 3.64 24.07 -0.77
CA PRO A 140 2.89 24.29 -2.00
C PRO A 140 3.75 24.78 -3.19
N ILE A 141 5.07 24.83 -3.01
CA ILE A 141 6.00 25.43 -3.98
C ILE A 141 6.85 24.38 -4.70
N THR A 142 6.81 23.13 -4.27
CA THR A 142 7.68 22.10 -4.86
C THR A 142 6.83 20.91 -5.29
N ASP A 143 6.93 20.56 -6.57
CA ASP A 143 6.46 19.25 -7.09
C ASP A 143 7.35 18.10 -6.57
N CYS A 144 7.80 18.19 -5.30
CA CYS A 144 8.62 17.17 -4.68
C CYS A 144 7.72 16.03 -4.21
N TYR A 145 7.92 14.87 -4.79
CA TYR A 145 7.23 13.64 -4.43
C TYR A 145 8.19 12.47 -4.34
N SER A 146 7.75 11.41 -3.70
CA SER A 146 8.38 10.09 -3.73
C SER A 146 7.36 9.07 -4.21
N THR A 147 7.80 8.00 -4.87
CA THR A 147 6.93 6.89 -5.28
C THR A 147 7.51 5.57 -4.84
N THR A 148 6.65 4.59 -4.57
CA THR A 148 7.04 3.23 -4.21
C THR A 148 6.02 2.23 -4.74
N PRO A 149 6.45 1.08 -5.30
CA PRO A 149 5.53 0.01 -5.68
C PRO A 149 5.01 -0.73 -4.45
N MET A 150 3.82 -1.31 -4.59
CA MET A 150 3.18 -2.20 -3.63
C MET A 150 2.43 -3.31 -4.36
N ASP A 151 2.64 -4.57 -3.96
CA ASP A 151 1.93 -5.69 -4.56
C ASP A 151 0.65 -6.02 -3.80
N LEU A 152 -0.44 -6.19 -4.56
CA LEU A 152 -1.71 -6.73 -4.12
C LEU A 152 -1.73 -8.20 -4.57
N ILE A 153 -1.86 -9.14 -3.63
CA ILE A 153 -1.81 -10.57 -3.89
C ILE A 153 -3.16 -11.19 -3.49
N VAL A 154 -3.85 -11.75 -4.46
CA VAL A 154 -5.11 -12.47 -4.27
C VAL A 154 -4.83 -13.96 -4.32
N VAL A 155 -5.11 -14.67 -3.22
CA VAL A 155 -4.88 -16.10 -3.10
C VAL A 155 -6.21 -16.86 -3.05
N GLY A 156 -6.33 -17.88 -3.87
CA GLY A 156 -7.50 -18.76 -3.83
C GLY A 156 -7.58 -19.57 -2.52
N PRO A 157 -8.77 -20.06 -2.17
CA PRO A 157 -8.93 -20.95 -1.02
C PRO A 157 -8.11 -22.22 -1.20
N PRO A 158 -7.68 -22.88 -0.11
CA PRO A 158 -6.97 -24.14 -0.20
C PRO A 158 -7.82 -25.23 -0.84
N ALA A 159 -7.24 -26.05 -1.71
CA ALA A 159 -7.93 -27.17 -2.34
C ALA A 159 -8.10 -28.31 -1.32
N ALA A 160 -9.20 -28.31 -0.58
CA ALA A 160 -9.58 -29.37 0.34
C ALA A 160 -10.29 -30.52 -0.38
N THR A 161 -10.11 -31.74 0.11
CA THR A 161 -10.79 -32.93 -0.38
C THR A 161 -11.94 -33.31 0.56
N VAL A 162 -13.07 -33.71 0.02
CA VAL A 162 -14.17 -34.26 0.84
C VAL A 162 -13.71 -35.62 1.39
N PRO A 163 -13.64 -35.82 2.72
CA PRO A 163 -13.21 -37.06 3.31
C PRO A 163 -14.30 -38.15 3.20
N THR A 164 -13.87 -39.41 3.43
CA THR A 164 -14.82 -40.49 3.66
C THR A 164 -15.58 -40.29 4.98
N ASN A 165 -16.80 -40.80 5.06
CA ASN A 165 -17.60 -40.70 6.27
C ASN A 165 -16.89 -41.40 7.44
N LEU A 166 -16.94 -40.77 8.61
CA LEU A 166 -16.56 -41.42 9.86
C LEU A 166 -17.70 -42.33 10.33
N GLU A 167 -17.40 -43.57 10.64
CA GLU A 167 -18.38 -44.56 11.06
C GLU A 167 -18.12 -45.02 12.51
N PHE A 168 -19.19 -45.20 13.27
CA PHE A 168 -19.16 -45.68 14.64
C PHE A 168 -20.04 -46.92 14.79
N CYS A 169 -19.54 -47.97 15.47
CA CYS A 169 -20.34 -49.16 15.73
C CYS A 169 -21.17 -48.97 17.00
N ASP A 170 -22.44 -48.66 16.83
CA ASP A 170 -23.42 -48.45 17.88
C ASP A 170 -23.88 -49.79 18.46
N ALA A 171 -23.49 -50.11 19.71
CA ALA A 171 -23.72 -51.39 20.36
C ALA A 171 -25.09 -51.52 21.01
N ASP A 172 -25.73 -50.41 21.40
CA ASP A 172 -27.07 -50.36 22.04
C ASP A 172 -28.18 -49.88 21.12
N ALA A 173 -27.82 -49.53 19.88
CA ALA A 173 -28.72 -49.15 18.80
C ALA A 173 -29.57 -47.90 19.12
N ASP A 174 -29.03 -46.94 19.85
CA ASP A 174 -29.66 -45.66 20.17
C ASP A 174 -29.37 -44.55 19.15
N GLY A 175 -28.45 -44.78 18.23
CA GLY A 175 -28.07 -43.88 17.15
C GLY A 175 -27.04 -42.84 17.55
N PHE A 176 -26.41 -42.94 18.73
CA PHE A 176 -25.44 -41.99 19.20
C PHE A 176 -24.05 -42.62 19.38
N GLY A 177 -22.99 -41.85 19.14
CA GLY A 177 -21.63 -42.31 19.25
C GLY A 177 -20.63 -41.17 19.44
N VAL A 178 -19.41 -41.52 19.78
CA VAL A 178 -18.30 -40.57 19.95
C VAL A 178 -17.39 -40.69 18.76
N PHE A 179 -17.12 -39.57 18.10
CA PHE A 179 -16.27 -39.47 16.91
C PHE A 179 -15.02 -38.61 17.19
N THR A 180 -13.87 -39.07 16.75
CA THR A 180 -12.63 -38.27 16.69
C THR A 180 -12.59 -37.63 15.31
N LEU A 181 -13.11 -36.39 15.20
CA LEU A 181 -13.25 -35.71 13.90
C LEU A 181 -11.91 -35.51 13.19
N THR A 182 -10.82 -35.35 13.93
CA THR A 182 -9.47 -35.19 13.38
C THR A 182 -8.95 -36.43 12.63
N ASP A 183 -9.62 -37.57 12.72
CA ASP A 183 -9.30 -38.75 11.90
C ASP A 183 -9.52 -38.47 10.39
N ALA A 184 -10.35 -37.46 10.05
CA ALA A 184 -10.57 -37.01 8.68
C ALA A 184 -9.51 -36.02 8.15
N ASP A 185 -8.68 -35.44 9.03
CA ASP A 185 -7.74 -34.36 8.66
C ASP A 185 -6.84 -34.75 7.49
N ALA A 186 -6.28 -35.96 7.52
CA ALA A 186 -5.33 -36.41 6.50
C ALA A 186 -5.98 -36.56 5.11
N GLU A 187 -7.25 -36.95 5.04
CA GLU A 187 -8.00 -37.02 3.77
C GLU A 187 -8.39 -35.63 3.27
N ILE A 188 -8.75 -34.73 4.19
CA ILE A 188 -9.13 -33.34 3.87
C ILE A 188 -7.95 -32.58 3.30
N THR A 189 -6.79 -32.66 3.95
CA THR A 189 -5.59 -31.88 3.56
C THR A 189 -4.80 -32.53 2.44
N GLY A 190 -4.90 -33.85 2.28
CA GLY A 190 -4.09 -34.59 1.32
C GLY A 190 -2.60 -34.36 1.54
N THR A 191 -1.92 -33.75 0.55
CA THR A 191 -0.49 -33.43 0.62
C THR A 191 -0.20 -31.98 1.04
N LEU A 192 -1.23 -31.19 1.28
CA LEU A 192 -1.08 -29.79 1.67
C LEU A 192 -0.59 -29.68 3.13
N SER A 193 0.20 -28.66 3.41
CA SER A 193 0.76 -28.39 4.73
C SER A 193 0.41 -26.97 5.19
N ASN A 194 0.55 -26.71 6.49
CA ASN A 194 0.27 -25.42 7.10
C ASN A 194 -1.20 -24.96 6.98
N LEU A 195 -2.12 -25.91 6.95
CA LEU A 195 -3.56 -25.65 6.98
C LEU A 195 -4.06 -25.73 8.43
N LEU A 196 -5.03 -24.89 8.75
CA LEU A 196 -5.82 -24.96 9.97
C LEU A 196 -7.17 -25.57 9.64
N ILE A 197 -7.55 -26.62 10.37
CA ILE A 197 -8.84 -27.29 10.20
C ILE A 197 -9.69 -27.01 11.42
N SER A 198 -10.93 -26.66 11.21
CA SER A 198 -11.95 -26.59 12.27
C SER A 198 -13.24 -27.26 11.81
N TYR A 199 -13.95 -27.85 12.78
CA TYR A 199 -15.18 -28.60 12.58
C TYR A 199 -16.33 -27.84 13.21
N HIS A 200 -17.50 -27.80 12.55
CA HIS A 200 -18.65 -27.03 12.97
C HIS A 200 -19.97 -27.81 12.75
N GLU A 201 -20.95 -27.58 13.62
CA GLU A 201 -22.25 -28.22 13.51
C GLU A 201 -23.14 -27.64 12.39
N THR A 202 -22.92 -26.38 12.01
CA THR A 202 -23.67 -25.69 10.97
C THR A 202 -22.77 -25.09 9.91
N PHE A 203 -23.30 -24.97 8.68
CA PHE A 203 -22.64 -24.28 7.57
C PHE A 203 -22.33 -22.83 7.95
N SER A 204 -23.28 -22.12 8.57
CA SER A 204 -23.10 -20.74 8.99
C SER A 204 -21.96 -20.57 10.00
N ASP A 205 -21.77 -21.52 10.91
CA ASP A 205 -20.68 -21.46 11.88
C ASP A 205 -19.32 -21.71 11.21
N SER A 206 -19.26 -22.62 10.22
CA SER A 206 -18.04 -22.87 9.45
C SER A 206 -17.64 -21.65 8.61
N GLU A 207 -18.60 -20.98 7.95
CA GLU A 207 -18.35 -19.77 7.17
C GLU A 207 -17.80 -18.62 8.04
N ASN A 208 -18.35 -18.46 9.24
CA ASN A 208 -17.99 -17.35 10.13
C ASN A 208 -16.92 -17.73 11.18
N ASN A 209 -16.39 -18.96 11.12
CA ASN A 209 -15.45 -19.49 12.12
C ASN A 209 -15.95 -19.34 13.57
N LEU A 210 -17.22 -19.66 13.77
CA LEU A 210 -17.88 -19.58 15.08
C LEU A 210 -18.09 -20.98 15.66
N PHE A 211 -18.07 -21.09 16.99
CA PHE A 211 -18.36 -22.31 17.73
C PHE A 211 -17.68 -23.58 17.20
N PRO A 212 -16.34 -23.58 17.03
CA PRO A 212 -15.65 -24.78 16.59
C PRO A 212 -15.80 -25.92 17.60
N ILE A 213 -15.99 -27.13 17.10
CA ILE A 213 -16.03 -28.33 17.91
C ILE A 213 -14.62 -28.65 18.40
N ILE A 214 -14.47 -28.83 19.69
CA ILE A 214 -13.16 -29.09 20.32
C ILE A 214 -13.14 -30.50 20.93
N GLY A 215 -12.17 -31.30 20.52
CA GLY A 215 -11.99 -32.69 21.01
C GLY A 215 -12.94 -33.69 20.37
N ASP A 216 -13.20 -34.79 21.08
CA ASP A 216 -14.13 -35.82 20.61
C ASP A 216 -15.57 -35.28 20.58
N TYR A 217 -16.31 -35.69 19.56
CA TYR A 217 -17.65 -35.20 19.30
C TYR A 217 -18.70 -36.29 19.47
N ASN A 218 -19.71 -36.03 20.29
CA ASN A 218 -20.95 -36.83 20.34
C ASN A 218 -21.93 -36.26 19.34
N ASN A 219 -22.45 -37.10 18.39
CA ASN A 219 -23.50 -36.64 17.50
C ASN A 219 -24.77 -36.27 18.31
N ILE A 220 -25.43 -35.20 17.87
CA ILE A 220 -26.67 -34.70 18.50
C ILE A 220 -27.91 -35.07 17.69
N VAL A 221 -27.71 -35.64 16.50
CA VAL A 221 -28.78 -36.23 15.66
C VAL A 221 -28.48 -37.72 15.51
N ALA A 222 -29.48 -38.57 15.86
CA ALA A 222 -29.32 -40.02 15.84
C ALA A 222 -29.05 -40.55 14.44
N TYR A 223 -28.15 -41.52 14.34
CA TYR A 223 -27.74 -42.30 13.16
C TYR A 223 -26.92 -41.55 12.09
N GLU A 224 -27.30 -40.34 11.72
CA GLU A 224 -26.59 -39.58 10.69
C GLU A 224 -26.60 -38.08 11.00
N GLN A 225 -25.40 -37.46 10.94
CA GLN A 225 -25.26 -36.03 11.14
C GLN A 225 -24.15 -35.49 10.22
N THR A 226 -24.41 -34.35 9.59
CA THR A 226 -23.42 -33.62 8.79
C THR A 226 -22.64 -32.70 9.69
N ILE A 227 -21.31 -32.76 9.58
CA ILE A 227 -20.37 -31.81 10.17
C ILE A 227 -19.73 -31.02 9.04
N TYR A 228 -19.62 -29.71 9.22
CA TYR A 228 -19.02 -28.79 8.27
C TYR A 228 -17.58 -28.54 8.66
N VAL A 229 -16.69 -28.59 7.67
CA VAL A 229 -15.26 -28.43 7.86
C VAL A 229 -14.80 -27.13 7.22
N ARG A 230 -14.08 -26.35 7.99
CA ARG A 230 -13.38 -25.17 7.51
C ARG A 230 -11.88 -25.46 7.43
N VAL A 231 -11.27 -25.12 6.31
CA VAL A 231 -9.84 -25.23 6.06
C VAL A 231 -9.27 -23.87 5.74
#